data_6b2bd6955612c788ff21d3fafb9f94d8
#
_entry.id   6b2bd6955612c788ff21d3fafb9f94d8
#
_cell.length_a   1.000
_cell.length_b   1.000
_cell.length_c   1.000
_cell.angle_alpha   90.00
_cell.angle_beta   90.00
_cell.angle_gamma   90.00
#
_symmetry.space_group_name_H-M   'P 1'
#
loop_
_entity.id
_entity.type
_entity.pdbx_description
1 polymer ?
#
loop_
_entity_poly.entity_id
_entity_poly.type
_entity_poly.pdbx_seq_one_letter_code
_entity_poly.pdbx_strand_id
1 'polypeptide(L)'
;WRLSMEPFVEQIWRHPVKSLGAEKVNSVTLTKGETLPWDRVWALTYENSRFDISNPVWSPCSVFLRGSIAPLFLAVTAKVIELDGSIEFNHPKLKSIHLNLYDQLDRQEFIKWVAPICPENAPKPSKLCRVIGRGMTDTDYPSISINSISSLTDLSNRMNKHLHPRRFRGNIWIDGLKPWSELE
;
A
#
# COMPACT_ATOMS: atom_id res chain seq x y z
N TRP A 1 15.37 -0.68 -37.03
CA TRP A 1 15.95 0.17 -35.98
C TRP A 1 14.88 0.40 -34.92
N ARG A 2 14.86 -0.39 -33.85
CA ARG A 2 14.11 -0.02 -32.64
C ARG A 2 14.98 1.03 -31.93
N LEU A 3 14.53 2.27 -31.91
CA LEU A 3 15.03 3.26 -30.98
C LEU A 3 14.87 2.65 -29.56
N SER A 4 15.99 2.42 -28.88
CA SER A 4 15.90 2.07 -27.45
C SER A 4 15.34 3.29 -26.76
N MET A 5 14.08 3.20 -26.33
CA MET A 5 13.53 4.23 -25.46
C MET A 5 14.34 4.23 -24.17
N GLU A 6 14.76 5.40 -23.72
CA GLU A 6 15.37 5.53 -22.40
C GLU A 6 14.36 5.14 -21.32
N PRO A 7 14.78 4.45 -20.26
CA PRO A 7 13.88 4.12 -19.16
C PRO A 7 13.28 5.38 -18.54
N PHE A 8 11.99 5.32 -18.22
CA PHE A 8 11.27 6.44 -17.60
C PHE A 8 10.29 5.95 -16.55
N VAL A 9 9.92 6.84 -15.62
CA VAL A 9 8.90 6.56 -14.61
C VAL A 9 7.52 6.66 -15.24
N GLU A 10 6.82 5.52 -15.33
CA GLU A 10 5.48 5.42 -15.91
C GLU A 10 4.38 5.63 -14.86
N GLN A 11 4.58 5.13 -13.65
CA GLN A 11 3.58 5.24 -12.59
C GLN A 11 4.25 5.39 -11.23
N ILE A 12 3.61 6.16 -10.35
CA ILE A 12 3.97 6.27 -8.94
C ILE A 12 2.73 5.93 -8.11
N TRP A 13 2.89 5.01 -7.17
CA TRP A 13 1.83 4.56 -6.29
C TRP A 13 2.23 4.73 -4.82
N ARG A 14 1.29 5.17 -3.99
CA ARG A 14 1.41 5.15 -2.54
C ARG A 14 0.25 4.38 -1.93
N HIS A 15 0.49 3.83 -0.76
CA HIS A 15 -0.44 2.95 -0.08
C HIS A 15 -0.57 3.42 1.37
N PRO A 16 -1.44 4.37 1.70
CA PRO A 16 -1.48 5.03 3.01
C PRO A 16 -1.63 4.06 4.17
N VAL A 17 -2.34 2.96 3.97
CA VAL A 17 -2.50 1.90 4.96
C VAL A 17 -1.85 0.61 4.45
N LYS A 18 -1.03 -0.04 5.29
CA LYS A 18 -0.41 -1.33 4.97
C LYS A 18 -1.48 -2.35 4.55
N SER A 19 -1.29 -3.00 3.42
CA SER A 19 -2.18 -4.01 2.80
C SER A 19 -3.47 -3.50 2.15
N LEU A 20 -3.87 -2.24 2.35
CA LEU A 20 -5.07 -1.66 1.71
C LEU A 20 -4.86 -0.18 1.38
N GLY A 21 -5.76 0.35 0.56
CA GLY A 21 -5.67 1.71 0.06
C GLY A 21 -4.53 1.89 -0.94
N ALA A 22 -4.85 2.12 -2.20
CA ALA A 22 -3.87 2.41 -3.25
C ALA A 22 -4.24 3.74 -3.91
N GLU A 23 -3.25 4.61 -4.08
CA GLU A 23 -3.38 5.89 -4.75
C GLU A 23 -2.29 6.05 -5.81
N LYS A 24 -2.68 6.38 -7.04
CA LYS A 24 -1.73 6.79 -8.08
C LYS A 24 -1.50 8.30 -7.96
N VAL A 25 -0.23 8.72 -7.94
CA VAL A 25 0.16 10.13 -7.89
C VAL A 25 1.00 10.50 -9.11
N ASN A 26 0.97 11.77 -9.50
CA ASN A 26 1.72 12.25 -10.66
C ASN A 26 3.19 12.56 -10.33
N SER A 27 3.45 12.98 -9.10
CA SER A 27 4.78 13.31 -8.62
C SER A 27 4.87 13.15 -7.12
N VAL A 28 6.08 13.04 -6.60
CA VAL A 28 6.37 12.94 -5.18
C VAL A 28 7.77 13.50 -4.91
N THR A 29 7.95 14.22 -3.82
CA THR A 29 9.27 14.64 -3.35
C THR A 29 9.81 13.60 -2.38
N LEU A 30 10.97 13.03 -2.69
CA LEU A 30 11.62 12.03 -1.86
C LEU A 30 12.61 12.70 -0.89
N THR A 31 12.62 12.23 0.35
CA THR A 31 13.60 12.63 1.38
C THR A 31 14.55 11.48 1.62
N LYS A 32 15.86 11.77 1.65
CA LYS A 32 16.89 10.77 1.93
C LYS A 32 16.66 10.10 3.28
N GLY A 33 16.63 8.78 3.29
CA GLY A 33 16.45 7.98 4.52
C GLY A 33 14.99 7.81 4.95
N GLU A 34 14.02 8.28 4.16
CA GLU A 34 12.60 8.13 4.43
C GLU A 34 11.91 7.19 3.43
N THR A 35 10.73 6.71 3.80
CA THR A 35 9.83 6.02 2.88
C THR A 35 9.18 7.04 1.93
N LEU A 36 8.57 6.55 0.86
CA LEU A 36 7.77 7.42 -0.01
C LEU A 36 6.66 8.10 0.83
N PRO A 37 6.47 9.43 0.69
CA PRO A 37 5.48 10.18 1.48
C PRO A 37 4.09 9.55 1.42
N TRP A 38 3.46 9.42 2.60
CA TRP A 38 2.15 8.79 2.78
C TRP A 38 2.10 7.28 2.45
N ASP A 39 3.23 6.64 2.21
CA ASP A 39 3.25 5.20 1.96
C ASP A 39 3.34 4.42 3.28
N ARG A 40 2.36 3.56 3.53
CA ARG A 40 2.30 2.66 4.70
C ARG A 40 2.43 3.37 6.05
N VAL A 41 1.95 4.62 6.13
CA VAL A 41 1.95 5.41 7.38
C VAL A 41 1.15 4.69 8.46
N TRP A 42 0.09 4.00 8.05
CA TRP A 42 -0.80 3.27 8.93
C TRP A 42 -0.73 1.77 8.67
N ALA A 43 -1.01 0.98 9.71
CA ALA A 43 -1.20 -0.46 9.58
C ALA A 43 -2.36 -0.93 10.46
N LEU A 44 -3.08 -1.95 9.98
CA LEU A 44 -4.24 -2.51 10.66
C LEU A 44 -3.83 -3.80 11.37
N THR A 45 -3.93 -3.83 12.71
CA THR A 45 -3.72 -5.04 13.49
C THR A 45 -4.98 -5.89 13.50
N TYR A 46 -4.86 -7.10 13.98
CA TYR A 46 -5.97 -8.01 14.23
C TYR A 46 -6.10 -8.34 15.72
N GLU A 47 -7.21 -8.96 16.10
CA GLU A 47 -7.41 -9.47 17.46
C GLU A 47 -6.26 -10.41 17.83
N ASN A 48 -5.73 -10.26 19.04
CA ASN A 48 -4.57 -11.01 19.55
C ASN A 48 -3.25 -10.77 18.80
N SER A 49 -3.15 -9.70 18.00
CA SER A 49 -1.86 -9.28 17.44
C SER A 49 -0.87 -8.94 18.54
N ARG A 50 0.39 -9.33 18.34
CA ARG A 50 1.50 -9.05 19.27
C ARG A 50 2.09 -7.65 19.09
N PHE A 51 1.49 -6.78 18.27
CA PHE A 51 1.96 -5.42 18.10
C PHE A 51 1.73 -4.60 19.36
N ASP A 52 2.80 -4.05 19.94
CA ASP A 52 2.71 -3.16 21.10
C ASP A 52 2.29 -1.75 20.65
N ILE A 53 1.05 -1.40 20.90
CA ILE A 53 0.49 -0.10 20.53
C ILE A 53 0.92 1.03 21.49
N SER A 54 1.37 0.68 22.70
CA SER A 54 1.84 1.65 23.70
C SER A 54 3.29 2.09 23.42
N ASN A 55 4.06 1.24 22.74
CA ASN A 55 5.41 1.54 22.29
C ASN A 55 5.59 1.11 20.82
N PRO A 56 5.01 1.84 19.85
CA PRO A 56 4.97 1.42 18.47
C PRO A 56 6.35 1.52 17.81
N VAL A 57 6.91 0.38 17.47
CA VAL A 57 8.14 0.23 16.69
C VAL A 57 7.87 -0.54 15.41
N TRP A 58 8.78 -0.46 14.44
CA TRP A 58 8.67 -1.29 13.26
C TRP A 58 8.50 -2.76 13.63
N SER A 59 7.59 -3.43 12.97
CA SER A 59 7.29 -4.84 13.22
C SER A 59 7.03 -5.57 11.91
N PRO A 60 7.35 -6.87 11.83
CA PRO A 60 7.17 -7.66 10.61
C PRO A 60 5.69 -7.74 10.21
N CYS A 61 5.45 -7.99 8.92
CA CYS A 61 4.09 -8.01 8.35
C CYS A 61 3.14 -9.03 9.01
N SER A 62 3.67 -10.03 9.72
CA SER A 62 2.89 -11.07 10.42
C SER A 62 2.01 -10.55 11.56
N VAL A 63 2.33 -9.38 12.14
CA VAL A 63 1.53 -8.79 13.21
C VAL A 63 0.39 -7.89 12.70
N PHE A 64 0.27 -7.74 11.38
CA PHE A 64 -0.76 -6.93 10.72
C PHE A 64 -1.68 -7.77 9.84
N LEU A 65 -2.88 -7.28 9.59
CA LEU A 65 -3.75 -7.84 8.55
C LEU A 65 -3.10 -7.63 7.17
N ARG A 66 -3.04 -8.71 6.40
CA ARG A 66 -2.38 -8.76 5.09
C ARG A 66 -3.37 -8.99 3.97
N GLY A 67 -3.09 -8.45 2.79
CA GLY A 67 -3.88 -8.69 1.59
C GLY A 67 -3.96 -10.17 1.18
N SER A 68 -2.99 -11.02 1.57
CA SER A 68 -3.03 -12.46 1.37
C SER A 68 -4.08 -13.17 2.25
N ILE A 69 -4.42 -12.58 3.40
CA ILE A 69 -5.45 -13.10 4.31
C ILE A 69 -6.82 -12.47 3.96
N ALA A 70 -6.85 -11.20 3.60
CA ALA A 70 -8.05 -10.46 3.24
C ALA A 70 -7.92 -9.88 1.80
N PRO A 71 -8.11 -10.69 0.75
CA PRO A 71 -7.88 -10.27 -0.64
C PRO A 71 -8.72 -9.08 -1.10
N LEU A 72 -9.90 -8.87 -0.53
CA LEU A 72 -10.75 -7.73 -0.85
C LEU A 72 -10.13 -6.39 -0.44
N PHE A 73 -9.18 -6.38 0.51
CA PHE A 73 -8.44 -5.17 0.87
C PHE A 73 -7.66 -4.57 -0.30
N LEU A 74 -7.24 -5.40 -1.26
CA LEU A 74 -6.53 -4.94 -2.46
C LEU A 74 -7.42 -4.12 -3.42
N ALA A 75 -8.74 -4.22 -3.28
CA ALA A 75 -9.68 -3.42 -4.05
C ALA A 75 -9.92 -2.02 -3.47
N VAL A 76 -9.49 -1.77 -2.23
CA VAL A 76 -9.58 -0.43 -1.63
C VAL A 76 -8.68 0.53 -2.38
N THR A 77 -9.24 1.66 -2.80
CA THR A 77 -8.50 2.83 -3.28
C THR A 77 -8.46 3.89 -2.19
N ALA A 78 -7.46 4.75 -2.24
CA ALA A 78 -7.29 5.86 -1.33
C ALA A 78 -7.00 7.14 -2.11
N LYS A 79 -7.37 8.28 -1.54
CA LYS A 79 -6.95 9.60 -1.99
C LYS A 79 -6.59 10.42 -0.77
N VAL A 80 -5.30 10.73 -0.62
CA VAL A 80 -4.80 11.55 0.49
C VAL A 80 -5.02 13.01 0.18
N ILE A 81 -5.60 13.73 1.12
CA ILE A 81 -5.74 15.18 1.11
C ILE A 81 -4.61 15.75 1.98
N GLU A 82 -3.49 16.08 1.35
CA GLU A 82 -2.26 16.47 2.08
C GLU A 82 -2.42 17.73 2.92
N LEU A 83 -3.38 18.60 2.56
CA LEU A 83 -3.62 19.88 3.24
C LEU A 83 -4.05 19.67 4.72
N ASP A 84 -4.87 18.70 4.99
CA ASP A 84 -5.43 18.43 6.33
C ASP A 84 -5.09 17.02 6.85
N GLY A 85 -4.41 16.20 6.05
CA GLY A 85 -4.03 14.84 6.40
C GLY A 85 -5.17 13.83 6.40
N SER A 86 -6.33 14.20 5.86
CA SER A 86 -7.45 13.28 5.69
C SER A 86 -7.28 12.36 4.48
N ILE A 87 -8.01 11.25 4.46
CA ILE A 87 -7.96 10.27 3.40
C ILE A 87 -9.38 9.88 3.01
N GLU A 88 -9.69 9.96 1.72
CA GLU A 88 -10.89 9.37 1.16
C GLU A 88 -10.61 7.92 0.77
N PHE A 89 -11.42 6.99 1.28
CA PHE A 89 -11.35 5.58 0.94
C PHE A 89 -12.57 5.14 0.15
N ASN A 90 -12.34 4.34 -0.89
CA ASN A 90 -13.39 3.77 -1.73
C ASN A 90 -13.18 2.27 -1.91
N HIS A 91 -14.27 1.51 -1.94
CA HIS A 91 -14.27 0.09 -2.25
C HIS A 91 -15.56 -0.27 -3.01
N PRO A 92 -15.52 -1.18 -4.02
CA PRO A 92 -16.71 -1.49 -4.85
C PRO A 92 -17.94 -1.98 -4.08
N LYS A 93 -17.76 -2.54 -2.88
CA LYS A 93 -18.83 -3.10 -2.04
C LYS A 93 -19.20 -2.24 -0.83
N LEU A 94 -18.54 -1.10 -0.62
CA LEU A 94 -18.75 -0.25 0.55
C LEU A 94 -19.07 1.18 0.11
N LYS A 95 -19.75 1.94 0.97
CA LYS A 95 -19.87 3.39 0.78
C LYS A 95 -18.50 4.04 0.94
N SER A 96 -18.23 5.08 0.15
CA SER A 96 -17.04 5.91 0.34
C SER A 96 -17.01 6.52 1.72
N ILE A 97 -15.83 6.65 2.30
CA ILE A 97 -15.63 7.25 3.61
C ILE A 97 -14.46 8.23 3.54
N HIS A 98 -14.57 9.35 4.26
CA HIS A 98 -13.55 10.39 4.35
C HIS A 98 -13.17 10.55 5.82
N LEU A 99 -11.92 10.28 6.18
CA LEU A 99 -11.47 10.18 7.56
C LEU A 99 -10.10 10.86 7.74
N ASN A 100 -9.90 11.48 8.88
CA ASN A 100 -8.58 11.86 9.34
C ASN A 100 -8.07 10.82 10.35
N LEU A 101 -7.21 9.92 9.90
CA LEU A 101 -6.73 8.81 10.73
C LEU A 101 -5.83 9.25 11.90
N TYR A 102 -5.50 10.54 12.02
CA TYR A 102 -4.90 11.10 13.24
C TYR A 102 -5.92 11.25 14.37
N ASP A 103 -7.21 11.34 14.05
CA ASP A 103 -8.30 11.30 15.03
C ASP A 103 -8.61 9.88 15.50
N GLN A 104 -8.93 9.71 16.77
CA GLN A 104 -9.21 8.39 17.36
C GLN A 104 -10.56 7.83 16.93
N LEU A 105 -11.58 8.67 16.81
CA LEU A 105 -12.92 8.24 16.41
C LEU A 105 -12.91 7.81 14.94
N ASP A 106 -12.21 8.55 14.11
CA ASP A 106 -12.04 8.22 12.69
C ASP A 106 -11.29 6.89 12.50
N ARG A 107 -10.28 6.57 13.34
CA ARG A 107 -9.65 5.24 13.33
C ARG A 107 -10.63 4.12 13.69
N GLN A 108 -11.53 4.35 14.65
CA GLN A 108 -12.56 3.37 15.01
C GLN A 108 -13.56 3.19 13.86
N GLU A 109 -13.96 4.29 13.22
CA GLU A 109 -14.85 4.25 12.06
C GLU A 109 -14.20 3.53 10.87
N PHE A 110 -12.93 3.75 10.62
CA PHE A 110 -12.18 3.00 9.60
C PHE A 110 -12.20 1.49 9.86
N ILE A 111 -12.00 1.06 11.11
CA ILE A 111 -12.04 -0.36 11.49
C ILE A 111 -13.42 -0.97 11.22
N LYS A 112 -14.50 -0.27 11.58
CA LYS A 112 -15.87 -0.69 11.27
C LYS A 112 -16.12 -0.76 9.77
N TRP A 113 -15.59 0.22 9.02
CA TRP A 113 -15.75 0.30 7.58
C TRP A 113 -15.07 -0.87 6.84
N VAL A 114 -13.88 -1.30 7.28
CA VAL A 114 -13.17 -2.42 6.63
C VAL A 114 -13.66 -3.80 7.07
N ALA A 115 -14.32 -3.91 8.23
CA ALA A 115 -14.75 -5.19 8.80
C ALA A 115 -15.61 -6.05 7.83
N PRO A 116 -16.58 -5.50 7.07
CA PRO A 116 -17.41 -6.28 6.15
C PRO A 116 -16.65 -6.91 4.98
N ILE A 117 -15.46 -6.41 4.64
CA ILE A 117 -14.63 -6.96 3.55
C ILE A 117 -13.49 -7.86 4.06
N CYS A 118 -13.45 -8.10 5.37
CA CYS A 118 -12.58 -9.09 5.98
C CYS A 118 -13.28 -10.47 5.94
N PRO A 119 -12.61 -11.55 5.47
CA PRO A 119 -13.21 -12.88 5.44
C PRO A 119 -13.67 -13.34 6.83
N GLU A 120 -14.74 -14.12 6.88
CA GLU A 120 -15.29 -14.63 8.15
C GLU A 120 -14.31 -15.48 8.95
N ASN A 121 -13.51 -16.28 8.26
CA ASN A 121 -12.50 -17.15 8.84
C ASN A 121 -11.13 -16.46 9.05
N ALA A 122 -11.00 -15.19 8.72
CA ALA A 122 -9.78 -14.43 8.97
C ALA A 122 -9.81 -13.76 10.36
N PRO A 123 -8.64 -13.48 10.95
CA PRO A 123 -8.57 -12.65 12.15
C PRO A 123 -9.25 -11.30 11.91
N LYS A 124 -10.04 -10.84 12.88
CA LYS A 124 -10.81 -9.60 12.71
C LYS A 124 -9.94 -8.35 12.90
N PRO A 125 -10.20 -7.27 12.16
CA PRO A 125 -9.51 -6.00 12.34
C PRO A 125 -9.76 -5.47 13.77
N SER A 126 -8.70 -4.98 14.41
CA SER A 126 -8.76 -4.58 15.82
C SER A 126 -8.35 -3.12 16.03
N LYS A 127 -7.13 -2.76 15.68
CA LYS A 127 -6.60 -1.41 15.90
C LYS A 127 -5.87 -0.91 14.66
N LEU A 128 -6.00 0.39 14.39
CA LEU A 128 -5.18 1.08 13.41
C LEU A 128 -4.03 1.79 14.13
N CYS A 129 -2.81 1.51 13.72
CA CYS A 129 -1.60 2.00 14.38
C CYS A 129 -0.62 2.58 13.37
N ARG A 130 0.34 3.36 13.86
CA ARG A 130 1.47 3.91 13.09
C ARG A 130 2.73 3.96 13.93
N VAL A 131 3.88 3.97 13.26
CA VAL A 131 5.17 4.32 13.86
C VAL A 131 5.51 5.75 13.48
N ILE A 132 5.92 6.56 14.44
CA ILE A 132 6.27 7.96 14.17
C ILE A 132 7.59 8.01 13.38
N GLY A 133 7.62 8.85 12.34
CA GLY A 133 8.82 9.09 11.55
C GLY A 133 9.14 8.05 10.49
N ARG A 134 8.29 7.00 10.29
CA ARG A 134 8.51 6.05 9.21
C ARG A 134 7.24 5.34 8.75
N GLY A 135 7.22 4.92 7.49
CA GLY A 135 6.21 3.99 6.98
C GLY A 135 6.48 2.56 7.44
N MET A 136 5.41 1.77 7.58
CA MET A 136 5.48 0.35 7.94
C MET A 136 5.71 -0.54 6.71
N THR A 137 6.83 -0.32 6.04
CA THR A 137 7.31 -1.14 4.91
C THR A 137 7.59 -2.58 5.35
N ASP A 138 7.83 -3.47 4.40
CA ASP A 138 8.11 -4.89 4.71
C ASP A 138 9.55 -5.11 5.20
N THR A 139 10.43 -4.11 5.00
CA THR A 139 11.81 -4.09 5.51
C THR A 139 11.89 -3.36 6.84
N ASP A 140 12.86 -3.69 7.67
CA ASP A 140 13.17 -3.03 8.96
C ASP A 140 13.86 -1.67 8.79
N TYR A 141 14.14 -1.26 7.57
CA TYR A 141 14.64 0.07 7.18
C TYR A 141 13.65 0.75 6.21
N PRO A 142 13.67 2.09 6.11
CA PRO A 142 12.88 2.81 5.13
C PRO A 142 13.22 2.37 3.71
N SER A 143 12.23 1.93 2.95
CA SER A 143 12.44 1.44 1.58
C SER A 143 11.35 1.94 0.64
N ILE A 144 11.73 2.09 -0.64
CA ILE A 144 10.84 2.40 -1.75
C ILE A 144 11.03 1.29 -2.78
N SER A 145 9.97 0.64 -3.20
CA SER A 145 10.05 -0.43 -4.19
C SER A 145 10.01 0.14 -5.61
N ILE A 146 10.93 -0.34 -6.44
CA ILE A 146 11.00 -0.03 -7.87
C ILE A 146 10.66 -1.31 -8.63
N ASN A 147 9.79 -1.19 -9.64
CA ASN A 147 9.28 -2.32 -10.41
C ASN A 147 9.29 -1.97 -11.90
N SER A 148 9.28 -2.98 -12.77
CA SER A 148 9.28 -2.81 -14.21
C SER A 148 7.93 -3.15 -14.84
N ILE A 149 7.41 -2.24 -15.66
CA ILE A 149 6.19 -2.46 -16.47
C ILE A 149 6.43 -3.54 -17.52
N SER A 150 7.60 -3.56 -18.14
CA SER A 150 7.93 -4.58 -19.13
C SER A 150 8.01 -5.98 -18.53
N SER A 151 8.57 -6.13 -17.32
CA SER A 151 8.56 -7.41 -16.59
C SER A 151 7.16 -7.84 -16.19
N LEU A 152 6.33 -6.89 -15.74
CA LEU A 152 4.92 -7.15 -15.44
C LEU A 152 4.15 -7.60 -16.69
N THR A 153 4.43 -6.99 -17.84
CA THR A 153 3.81 -7.36 -19.11
C THR A 153 4.24 -8.76 -19.55
N ASP A 154 5.52 -9.09 -19.44
CA ASP A 154 6.02 -10.44 -19.75
C ASP A 154 5.39 -11.49 -18.82
N LEU A 155 5.31 -11.21 -17.53
CA LEU A 155 4.63 -12.08 -16.56
C LEU A 155 3.14 -12.27 -16.91
N SER A 156 2.44 -11.18 -17.26
CA SER A 156 1.03 -11.22 -17.68
C SER A 156 0.85 -12.12 -18.90
N ASN A 157 1.73 -12.03 -19.90
CA ASN A 157 1.71 -12.84 -21.10
C ASN A 157 1.95 -14.33 -20.77
N ARG A 158 2.96 -14.64 -19.97
CA ARG A 158 3.26 -16.02 -19.54
C ARG A 158 2.10 -16.66 -18.77
N MET A 159 1.38 -15.87 -17.96
CA MET A 159 0.22 -16.32 -17.20
C MET A 159 -1.08 -16.33 -18.03
N ASN A 160 -1.05 -15.82 -19.26
CA ASN A 160 -2.25 -15.53 -20.06
C ASN A 160 -3.35 -14.80 -19.25
N LYS A 161 -2.93 -13.81 -18.47
CA LYS A 161 -3.81 -13.08 -17.56
C LYS A 161 -3.31 -11.64 -17.38
N HIS A 162 -4.21 -10.67 -17.55
CA HIS A 162 -3.86 -9.28 -17.27
C HIS A 162 -3.55 -9.08 -15.78
N LEU A 163 -2.34 -8.61 -15.49
CA LEU A 163 -1.88 -8.27 -14.14
C LEU A 163 -1.77 -6.75 -14.00
N HIS A 164 -2.52 -6.19 -13.07
CA HIS A 164 -2.46 -4.76 -12.80
C HIS A 164 -1.33 -4.46 -11.80
N PRO A 165 -0.51 -3.38 -11.97
CA PRO A 165 0.58 -2.99 -11.06
C PRO A 165 0.17 -2.92 -9.58
N ARG A 166 -1.04 -2.46 -9.30
CA ARG A 166 -1.60 -2.35 -7.95
C ARG A 166 -1.59 -3.66 -7.14
N ARG A 167 -1.58 -4.83 -7.80
CA ARG A 167 -1.51 -6.13 -7.13
C ARG A 167 -0.21 -6.35 -6.36
N PHE A 168 0.87 -5.77 -6.85
CA PHE A 168 2.21 -5.91 -6.29
C PHE A 168 2.53 -4.85 -5.25
N ARG A 169 1.69 -3.82 -5.15
CA ARG A 169 1.84 -2.72 -4.20
C ARG A 169 3.21 -2.05 -4.25
N GLY A 170 3.83 -2.05 -5.44
CA GLY A 170 5.07 -1.33 -5.71
C GLY A 170 4.85 0.18 -5.76
N ASN A 171 5.90 0.93 -5.45
CA ASN A 171 5.81 2.39 -5.39
C ASN A 171 6.11 3.03 -6.75
N ILE A 172 7.28 2.75 -7.35
CA ILE A 172 7.72 3.33 -8.61
C ILE A 172 7.72 2.23 -9.67
N TRP A 173 7.08 2.50 -10.78
CA TRP A 173 7.03 1.61 -11.93
C TRP A 173 7.73 2.27 -13.10
N ILE A 174 8.79 1.64 -13.59
CA ILE A 174 9.61 2.10 -14.71
C ILE A 174 9.18 1.33 -15.96
N ASP A 175 9.08 2.03 -17.09
CA ASP A 175 8.96 1.43 -18.41
C ASP A 175 10.20 1.75 -19.27
N GLY A 176 10.30 1.12 -20.46
CA GLY A 176 11.43 1.27 -21.37
C GLY A 176 12.62 0.34 -21.08
N LEU A 177 12.56 -0.46 -20.01
CA LEU A 177 13.55 -1.51 -19.72
C LEU A 177 13.23 -2.80 -20.49
N LYS A 178 14.24 -3.65 -20.72
CA LYS A 178 14.00 -5.04 -21.11
C LYS A 178 13.35 -5.78 -19.95
N PRO A 179 12.42 -6.72 -20.20
CA PRO A 179 11.87 -7.54 -19.13
C PRO A 179 12.96 -8.19 -18.27
N TRP A 180 12.82 -8.09 -16.96
CA TRP A 180 13.67 -8.70 -15.91
C TRP A 180 15.07 -8.08 -15.75
N SER A 181 15.43 -7.04 -16.53
CA SER A 181 16.73 -6.38 -16.40
C SER A 181 16.89 -5.61 -15.07
N GLU A 182 15.80 -5.35 -14.37
CA GLU A 182 15.83 -4.75 -13.02
C GLU A 182 16.34 -5.73 -11.94
N LEU A 183 16.56 -6.99 -12.29
CA LEU A 183 17.07 -8.01 -11.38
C LEU A 183 18.58 -8.24 -11.54
N GLU A 184 19.22 -7.61 -12.54
CA GLU A 184 20.65 -7.63 -12.78
C GLU A 184 21.35 -6.50 -12.00
#